data_8b787e5bebc86605ed4ef5feacb15b2b
#
_entry.id   8b787e5bebc86605ed4ef5feacb15b2b
#
_cell.length_a   1.000
_cell.length_b   1.000
_cell.length_c   1.000
_cell.angle_alpha   90.00
_cell.angle_beta   90.00
_cell.angle_gamma   90.00
#
_symmetry.space_group_name_H-M   'P 1'
#
loop_
_entity.id
_entity.type
_entity.pdbx_description
1 polymer ?
#
loop_
_entity_poly.entity_id
_entity_poly.type
_entity_poly.pdbx_seq_one_letter_code
_entity_poly.pdbx_strand_id
1 'polypeptide(L)'
;MGIEEKLPAGFMLTSVEKLAGYMRKSSVWPATFGLACCAIEMMAVGTPDYDIARFGMERFSASPRQADLMIVAGRVSQKMAPVVRQVYDQMPEPKWVIAMGVCASSGGMFNNYAIVQGVDHIVPVDIYLPGCPPRPEMLLHAILTLHEEIAKAPLGVDRERAAKVAEEAALGAPTTLEMTGLLR
;
A
#
# COMPACT_ATOMS: atom_id res chain seq x y z
N MET A 1 3.14 -9.16 39.82
CA MET A 1 3.50 -10.44 39.17
C MET A 1 2.27 -10.95 38.44
N GLY A 2 2.21 -10.75 37.14
CA GLY A 2 1.09 -11.13 36.30
C GLY A 2 1.11 -12.62 35.96
N ILE A 3 -0.03 -13.13 35.50
CA ILE A 3 -0.20 -14.50 35.02
C ILE A 3 0.82 -14.85 33.92
N GLU A 4 1.36 -13.86 33.24
CA GLU A 4 2.36 -13.97 32.17
C GLU A 4 3.69 -14.58 32.62
N GLU A 5 4.06 -14.41 33.89
CA GLU A 5 5.32 -14.93 34.45
C GLU A 5 5.29 -16.46 34.72
N LYS A 6 4.10 -17.04 34.78
CA LYS A 6 3.88 -18.47 35.07
C LYS A 6 3.54 -19.32 33.83
N LEU A 7 3.28 -18.73 32.69
CA LEU A 7 3.04 -19.43 31.44
C LEU A 7 4.34 -19.52 30.64
N PRO A 8 4.60 -20.65 29.96
CA PRO A 8 5.77 -20.76 29.09
C PRO A 8 5.76 -19.61 28.12
N ALA A 9 6.88 -18.89 28.11
CA ALA A 9 7.09 -17.58 27.50
C ALA A 9 6.24 -17.33 26.24
N GLY A 10 5.32 -16.39 26.32
CA GLY A 10 4.70 -15.79 25.15
C GLY A 10 3.58 -16.59 24.48
N PHE A 11 3.12 -17.72 24.99
CA PHE A 11 2.07 -18.52 24.33
C PHE A 11 0.77 -17.73 24.13
N MET A 12 0.32 -17.01 25.13
CA MET A 12 -0.91 -16.21 25.04
C MET A 12 -0.71 -14.97 24.13
N LEU A 13 0.42 -14.27 24.26
CA LEU A 13 0.75 -13.12 23.43
C LEU A 13 0.93 -13.53 21.96
N THR A 14 1.65 -14.63 21.71
CA THR A 14 1.81 -15.17 20.36
C THR A 14 0.46 -15.57 19.74
N SER A 15 -0.48 -16.08 20.53
CA SER A 15 -1.81 -16.42 20.04
C SER A 15 -2.63 -15.18 19.69
N VAL A 16 -2.56 -14.11 20.49
CA VAL A 16 -3.25 -12.82 20.21
C VAL A 16 -2.68 -12.16 18.97
N GLU A 17 -1.37 -12.11 18.82
CA GLU A 17 -0.72 -11.54 17.62
C GLU A 17 -1.10 -12.30 16.35
N LYS A 18 -1.05 -13.62 16.37
CA LYS A 18 -1.48 -14.45 15.24
C LYS A 18 -2.95 -14.27 14.90
N LEU A 19 -3.82 -14.18 15.91
CA LEU A 19 -5.24 -13.94 15.71
C LEU A 19 -5.47 -12.57 15.08
N ALA A 20 -4.86 -11.53 15.62
CA ALA A 20 -4.98 -10.17 15.09
C ALA A 20 -4.41 -10.05 13.66
N GLY A 21 -3.27 -10.67 13.37
CA GLY A 21 -2.71 -10.74 12.02
C GLY A 21 -3.66 -11.46 11.05
N TYR A 22 -4.25 -12.58 11.47
CA TYR A 22 -5.24 -13.30 10.68
C TYR A 22 -6.49 -12.45 10.39
N MET A 23 -7.04 -11.79 11.39
CA MET A 23 -8.22 -10.92 11.23
C MET A 23 -7.93 -9.75 10.29
N ARG A 24 -6.77 -9.09 10.46
CA ARG A 24 -6.36 -7.97 9.60
C ARG A 24 -6.21 -8.38 8.14
N LYS A 25 -5.52 -9.51 7.87
CA LYS A 25 -5.36 -9.98 6.48
C LYS A 25 -6.67 -10.44 5.83
N SER A 26 -7.63 -10.90 6.62
CA SER A 26 -8.88 -11.44 6.10
C SER A 26 -9.91 -10.38 5.73
N SER A 27 -9.69 -9.12 6.09
CA SER A 27 -10.57 -8.01 5.77
C SER A 27 -9.74 -6.75 5.55
N VAL A 28 -9.32 -6.51 4.32
CA VAL A 28 -8.57 -5.34 3.89
C VAL A 28 -9.41 -4.59 2.86
N TRP A 29 -9.84 -3.39 3.19
CA TRP A 29 -10.71 -2.62 2.30
C TRP A 29 -9.87 -1.64 1.47
N PRO A 30 -9.82 -1.82 0.14
CA PRO A 30 -9.09 -0.92 -0.72
C PRO A 30 -9.81 0.42 -0.90
N ALA A 31 -9.03 1.51 -0.84
CA ALA A 31 -9.49 2.82 -1.27
C ALA A 31 -9.61 2.87 -2.79
N THR A 32 -10.69 3.47 -3.28
CA THR A 32 -10.90 3.68 -4.71
C THR A 32 -10.04 4.85 -5.18
N PHE A 33 -8.85 4.56 -5.72
CA PHE A 33 -7.90 5.57 -6.16
C PHE A 33 -7.28 5.23 -7.52
N GLY A 34 -8.08 5.34 -8.58
CA GLY A 34 -7.65 5.09 -9.95
C GLY A 34 -7.27 6.38 -10.67
N LEU A 35 -6.02 6.49 -11.17
CA LEU A 35 -5.47 7.69 -11.78
C LEU A 35 -5.26 7.58 -13.28
N ALA A 36 -5.07 6.38 -13.82
CA ALA A 36 -4.77 6.15 -15.23
C ALA A 36 -5.18 4.73 -15.66
N CYS A 37 -4.58 4.23 -16.75
CA CYS A 37 -4.90 2.93 -17.35
C CYS A 37 -4.82 1.75 -16.36
N CYS A 38 -3.94 1.77 -15.38
CA CYS A 38 -3.86 0.72 -14.35
C CYS A 38 -5.16 0.59 -13.54
N ALA A 39 -5.97 1.64 -13.46
CA ALA A 39 -7.28 1.59 -12.81
C ALA A 39 -8.26 0.64 -13.51
N ILE A 40 -8.12 0.46 -14.82
CA ILE A 40 -8.96 -0.46 -15.59
C ILE A 40 -8.65 -1.90 -15.18
N GLU A 41 -7.36 -2.24 -15.06
CA GLU A 41 -6.93 -3.56 -14.57
C GLU A 41 -7.30 -3.77 -13.09
N MET A 42 -7.23 -2.72 -12.29
CA MET A 42 -7.70 -2.77 -10.90
C MET A 42 -9.20 -3.06 -10.82
N MET A 43 -10.02 -2.48 -11.71
CA MET A 43 -11.45 -2.80 -11.79
C MET A 43 -11.69 -4.22 -12.30
N ALA A 44 -10.87 -4.70 -13.23
CA ALA A 44 -10.96 -6.06 -13.76
C ALA A 44 -10.76 -7.13 -12.68
N VAL A 45 -9.94 -6.88 -11.68
CA VAL A 45 -9.74 -7.81 -10.54
C VAL A 45 -11.01 -7.98 -9.69
N GLY A 46 -11.91 -6.99 -9.70
CA GLY A 46 -13.22 -7.08 -9.05
C GLY A 46 -14.29 -7.80 -9.90
N THR A 47 -13.97 -8.28 -11.10
CA THR A 47 -14.90 -9.02 -11.95
C THR A 47 -15.04 -10.48 -11.53
N PRO A 48 -16.10 -11.19 -11.95
CA PRO A 48 -16.32 -12.59 -11.55
C PRO A 48 -15.17 -13.55 -11.88
N ASP A 49 -14.37 -13.27 -12.90
CA ASP A 49 -13.24 -14.14 -13.29
C ASP A 49 -12.12 -14.19 -12.25
N TYR A 50 -11.90 -13.07 -11.56
CA TYR A 50 -10.82 -12.94 -10.58
C TYR A 50 -11.32 -12.88 -9.14
N ASP A 51 -12.42 -12.21 -8.92
CA ASP A 51 -13.18 -12.08 -7.67
C ASP A 51 -12.33 -11.96 -6.39
N ILE A 52 -11.89 -10.72 -6.10
CA ILE A 52 -11.13 -10.42 -4.90
C ILE A 52 -11.95 -10.50 -3.59
N ALA A 53 -13.27 -10.72 -3.70
CA ALA A 53 -14.15 -10.89 -2.55
C ALA A 53 -13.68 -12.05 -1.65
N ARG A 54 -13.20 -13.14 -2.24
CA ARG A 54 -12.65 -14.29 -1.50
C ARG A 54 -11.42 -13.97 -0.64
N PHE A 55 -10.76 -12.85 -0.93
CA PHE A 55 -9.62 -12.35 -0.14
C PHE A 55 -10.02 -11.28 0.88
N GLY A 56 -11.32 -11.04 1.06
CA GLY A 56 -11.83 -10.03 1.98
C GLY A 56 -11.73 -8.59 1.48
N MET A 57 -11.63 -8.40 0.15
CA MET A 57 -11.45 -7.11 -0.51
C MET A 57 -12.61 -6.72 -1.42
N GLU A 58 -13.79 -7.30 -1.24
CA GLU A 58 -14.96 -7.04 -2.05
C GLU A 58 -15.34 -5.55 -2.08
N ARG A 59 -15.21 -4.90 -0.93
CA ARG A 59 -15.66 -3.53 -0.78
C ARG A 59 -14.56 -2.54 -1.12
N PHE A 60 -14.66 -1.93 -2.29
CA PHE A 60 -13.92 -0.71 -2.60
C PHE A 60 -14.51 0.47 -1.84
N SER A 61 -13.75 1.03 -0.93
CA SER A 61 -14.20 2.15 -0.10
C SER A 61 -14.01 3.48 -0.84
N ALA A 62 -15.10 4.24 -0.99
CA ALA A 62 -15.04 5.60 -1.52
C ALA A 62 -14.51 6.62 -0.48
N SER A 63 -14.57 6.27 0.81
CA SER A 63 -14.08 7.11 1.89
C SER A 63 -12.72 6.62 2.36
N PRO A 64 -11.67 7.46 2.36
CA PRO A 64 -10.36 7.07 2.86
C PRO A 64 -10.38 6.70 4.34
N ARG A 65 -11.30 7.25 5.11
CA ARG A 65 -11.44 6.98 6.56
C ARG A 65 -11.94 5.56 6.89
N GLN A 66 -12.41 4.81 5.89
CA GLN A 66 -12.88 3.43 6.01
C GLN A 66 -12.01 2.45 5.23
N ALA A 67 -10.94 2.93 4.62
CA ALA A 67 -10.04 2.12 3.83
C ALA A 67 -8.77 1.81 4.60
N ASP A 68 -8.28 0.58 4.43
CA ASP A 68 -7.05 0.08 5.04
C ASP A 68 -5.91 -0.01 4.02
N LEU A 69 -6.24 -0.14 2.74
CA LEU A 69 -5.30 -0.28 1.63
C LEU A 69 -5.48 0.85 0.63
N MET A 70 -4.39 1.51 0.25
CA MET A 70 -4.37 2.45 -0.86
C MET A 70 -3.69 1.81 -2.08
N ILE A 71 -4.41 1.66 -3.18
CA ILE A 71 -3.84 1.21 -4.45
C ILE A 71 -3.68 2.41 -5.35
N VAL A 72 -2.46 2.89 -5.54
CA VAL A 72 -2.17 3.99 -6.45
C VAL A 72 -2.04 3.42 -7.86
N ALA A 73 -3.13 3.42 -8.62
CA ALA A 73 -3.23 2.80 -9.91
C ALA A 73 -2.96 3.80 -11.06
N GLY A 74 -1.70 3.92 -11.44
CA GLY A 74 -1.28 4.72 -12.59
C GLY A 74 -0.39 5.93 -12.26
N ARG A 75 -0.24 6.83 -13.22
CA ARG A 75 0.63 7.99 -13.10
C ARG A 75 0.05 9.06 -12.16
N VAL A 76 0.90 9.61 -11.32
CA VAL A 76 0.55 10.73 -10.43
C VAL A 76 1.07 12.02 -11.03
N SER A 77 0.18 12.97 -11.31
CA SER A 77 0.60 14.31 -11.75
C SER A 77 1.03 15.15 -10.55
N GLN A 78 1.90 16.14 -10.78
CA GLN A 78 2.35 17.08 -9.74
C GLN A 78 1.17 17.81 -9.07
N LYS A 79 0.11 18.10 -9.83
CA LYS A 79 -1.11 18.71 -9.27
C LYS A 79 -1.92 17.75 -8.40
N MET A 80 -1.82 16.45 -8.67
CA MET A 80 -2.54 15.41 -7.91
C MET A 80 -1.75 14.92 -6.69
N ALA A 81 -0.44 15.13 -6.66
CA ALA A 81 0.42 14.69 -5.56
C ALA A 81 -0.06 15.16 -4.17
N PRO A 82 -0.43 16.45 -3.96
CA PRO A 82 -0.98 16.90 -2.67
C PRO A 82 -2.28 16.20 -2.28
N VAL A 83 -3.12 15.84 -3.27
CA VAL A 83 -4.39 15.12 -3.02
C VAL A 83 -4.11 13.68 -2.60
N VAL A 84 -3.16 13.00 -3.25
CA VAL A 84 -2.72 11.65 -2.86
C VAL A 84 -2.25 11.66 -1.41
N ARG A 85 -1.40 12.60 -1.05
CA ARG A 85 -0.93 12.76 0.33
C ARG A 85 -2.07 13.03 1.31
N GLN A 86 -2.98 13.92 0.97
CA GLN A 86 -4.12 14.25 1.83
C GLN A 86 -5.06 13.05 2.03
N VAL A 87 -5.30 12.24 0.99
CA VAL A 87 -6.09 11.02 1.10
C VAL A 87 -5.39 9.99 1.99
N TYR A 88 -4.08 9.82 1.83
CA TYR A 88 -3.28 8.94 2.67
C TYR A 88 -3.33 9.33 4.15
N ASP A 89 -3.21 10.63 4.45
CA ASP A 89 -3.25 11.14 5.83
C ASP A 89 -4.63 10.95 6.48
N GLN A 90 -5.70 10.85 5.69
CA GLN A 90 -7.07 10.59 6.18
C GLN A 90 -7.35 9.11 6.45
N MET A 91 -6.50 8.21 5.99
CA MET A 91 -6.64 6.77 6.25
C MET A 91 -6.25 6.46 7.70
N PRO A 92 -7.03 5.61 8.39
CA PRO A 92 -6.69 5.17 9.74
C PRO A 92 -5.50 4.21 9.74
N GLU A 93 -4.79 4.13 10.85
CA GLU A 93 -3.81 3.08 11.09
C GLU A 93 -4.49 1.79 11.60
N PRO A 94 -4.06 0.63 11.15
CA PRO A 94 -2.98 0.31 10.20
C PRO A 94 -3.39 0.49 8.74
N LYS A 95 -2.51 1.05 7.93
CA LYS A 95 -2.73 1.28 6.50
C LYS A 95 -1.56 0.77 5.66
N TRP A 96 -1.83 0.42 4.41
CA TRP A 96 -0.86 -0.12 3.46
C TRP A 96 -1.01 0.58 2.10
N VAL A 97 0.08 0.61 1.34
CA VAL A 97 0.11 1.24 0.02
C VAL A 97 0.71 0.29 -1.02
N ILE A 98 -0.02 0.08 -2.11
CA ILE A 98 0.48 -0.61 -3.30
C ILE A 98 0.66 0.40 -4.43
N ALA A 99 1.88 0.52 -4.94
CA ALA A 99 2.16 1.28 -6.16
C ALA A 99 1.92 0.39 -7.39
N MET A 100 0.79 0.57 -8.06
CA MET A 100 0.39 -0.26 -9.19
C MET A 100 0.84 0.34 -10.51
N GLY A 101 1.68 -0.40 -11.18
CA GLY A 101 2.23 -0.08 -12.49
C GLY A 101 3.52 0.74 -12.45
N VAL A 102 4.23 0.72 -13.56
CA VAL A 102 5.54 1.38 -13.68
C VAL A 102 5.44 2.91 -13.49
N CYS A 103 4.29 3.51 -13.82
CA CYS A 103 4.08 4.94 -13.64
C CYS A 103 4.01 5.34 -12.17
N ALA A 104 3.37 4.55 -11.33
CA ALA A 104 3.35 4.78 -9.88
C ALA A 104 4.70 4.46 -9.24
N SER A 105 5.41 3.46 -9.75
CA SER A 105 6.69 3.01 -9.17
C SER A 105 7.86 3.95 -9.49
N SER A 106 7.92 4.50 -10.70
CA SER A 106 9.09 5.28 -11.16
C SER A 106 8.76 6.36 -12.22
N GLY A 107 7.48 6.70 -12.41
CA GLY A 107 7.07 7.60 -13.49
C GLY A 107 7.00 6.94 -14.87
N GLY A 108 7.65 5.80 -15.06
CA GLY A 108 7.63 5.00 -16.29
C GLY A 108 8.09 5.76 -17.51
N MET A 109 7.30 5.69 -18.59
CA MET A 109 7.58 6.41 -19.82
C MET A 109 7.34 7.93 -19.75
N PHE A 110 6.74 8.42 -18.67
CA PHE A 110 6.38 9.83 -18.49
C PHE A 110 7.44 10.59 -17.69
N ASN A 111 8.68 10.57 -18.16
CA ASN A 111 9.77 11.32 -17.55
C ASN A 111 9.68 12.80 -17.94
N ASN A 112 8.81 13.54 -17.27
CA ASN A 112 8.61 14.98 -17.51
C ASN A 112 8.26 15.70 -16.19
N TYR A 113 8.34 17.03 -16.21
CA TYR A 113 8.08 17.88 -15.05
C TYR A 113 6.64 17.83 -14.52
N ALA A 114 5.70 17.32 -15.30
CA ALA A 114 4.28 17.30 -14.91
C ALA A 114 3.89 16.04 -14.11
N ILE A 115 4.71 15.01 -14.16
CA ILE A 115 4.47 13.70 -13.52
C ILE A 115 5.49 13.46 -12.42
N VAL A 116 5.01 12.99 -11.29
CA VAL A 116 5.85 12.56 -10.16
C VAL A 116 6.57 11.26 -10.54
N GLN A 117 7.88 11.22 -10.32
CA GLN A 117 8.73 10.10 -10.72
C GLN A 117 8.82 9.03 -9.61
N GLY A 118 7.65 8.52 -9.22
CA GLY A 118 7.48 7.55 -8.15
C GLY A 118 6.58 8.06 -7.04
N VAL A 119 5.58 7.28 -6.65
CA VAL A 119 4.65 7.67 -5.58
C VAL A 119 5.29 7.62 -4.19
N ASP A 120 6.40 6.91 -4.06
CA ASP A 120 7.24 6.83 -2.87
C ASP A 120 7.80 8.18 -2.40
N HIS A 121 7.89 9.15 -3.30
CA HIS A 121 8.22 10.56 -2.94
C HIS A 121 7.05 11.29 -2.26
N ILE A 122 5.86 10.72 -2.24
CA ILE A 122 4.66 11.34 -1.67
C ILE A 122 4.20 10.59 -0.42
N VAL A 123 4.12 9.26 -0.53
CA VAL A 123 3.64 8.34 0.52
C VAL A 123 4.53 7.11 0.60
N PRO A 124 4.73 6.51 1.77
CA PRO A 124 5.47 5.26 1.88
C PRO A 124 4.76 4.14 1.11
N VAL A 125 5.52 3.32 0.40
CA VAL A 125 5.01 2.21 -0.42
C VAL A 125 5.46 0.89 0.19
N ASP A 126 4.50 0.01 0.48
CA ASP A 126 4.79 -1.33 0.98
C ASP A 126 5.12 -2.28 -0.17
N ILE A 127 4.34 -2.24 -1.26
CA ILE A 127 4.52 -3.15 -2.41
C ILE A 127 4.53 -2.39 -3.73
N TYR A 128 5.52 -2.71 -4.56
CA TYR A 128 5.61 -2.24 -5.94
C TYR A 128 5.15 -3.33 -6.90
N LEU A 129 4.18 -2.99 -7.75
CA LEU A 129 3.64 -3.89 -8.76
C LEU A 129 4.07 -3.43 -10.16
N PRO A 130 5.05 -4.09 -10.80
CA PRO A 130 5.52 -3.71 -12.12
C PRO A 130 4.53 -4.08 -13.22
N GLY A 131 4.55 -3.34 -14.31
CA GLY A 131 3.72 -3.57 -15.50
C GLY A 131 3.20 -2.26 -16.09
N CYS A 132 2.74 -2.30 -17.34
CA CYS A 132 2.23 -1.12 -18.02
C CYS A 132 1.10 -1.47 -19.01
N PRO A 133 -0.12 -1.71 -18.53
CA PRO A 133 -0.54 -1.98 -17.17
C PRO A 133 -0.15 -3.41 -16.71
N PRO A 134 -0.03 -3.66 -15.40
CA PRO A 134 0.11 -5.02 -14.90
C PRO A 134 -1.20 -5.79 -15.09
N ARG A 135 -1.09 -7.09 -15.35
CA ARG A 135 -2.28 -7.95 -15.49
C ARG A 135 -3.00 -8.12 -14.15
N PRO A 136 -4.30 -8.44 -14.14
CA PRO A 136 -5.07 -8.69 -12.92
C PRO A 136 -4.45 -9.75 -12.00
N GLU A 137 -3.86 -10.83 -12.58
CA GLU A 137 -3.19 -11.89 -11.81
C GLU A 137 -1.98 -11.37 -11.03
N MET A 138 -1.28 -10.39 -11.59
CA MET A 138 -0.15 -9.76 -10.89
C MET A 138 -0.62 -8.95 -9.68
N LEU A 139 -1.77 -8.27 -9.79
CA LEU A 139 -2.37 -7.57 -8.66
C LEU A 139 -2.82 -8.57 -7.58
N LEU A 140 -3.41 -9.70 -7.97
CA LEU A 140 -3.74 -10.78 -7.02
C LEU A 140 -2.49 -11.30 -6.32
N HIS A 141 -1.39 -11.48 -7.03
CA HIS A 141 -0.12 -11.89 -6.42
C HIS A 141 0.40 -10.85 -5.43
N ALA A 142 0.34 -9.55 -5.78
CA ALA A 142 0.71 -8.47 -4.86
C ALA A 142 -0.18 -8.47 -3.60
N ILE A 143 -1.48 -8.70 -3.74
CA ILE A 143 -2.41 -8.83 -2.62
C ILE A 143 -2.03 -10.01 -1.72
N LEU A 144 -1.70 -11.17 -2.28
CA LEU A 144 -1.26 -12.33 -1.50
C LEU A 144 0.05 -12.05 -0.76
N THR A 145 0.99 -11.38 -1.41
CA THR A 145 2.25 -10.94 -0.76
C THR A 145 1.96 -9.98 0.40
N LEU A 146 1.06 -9.01 0.17
CA LEU A 146 0.64 -8.08 1.22
C LEU A 146 0.01 -8.82 2.41
N HIS A 147 -0.82 -9.83 2.16
CA HIS A 147 -1.41 -10.64 3.22
C HIS A 147 -0.36 -11.37 4.07
N GLU A 148 0.73 -11.82 3.47
CA GLU A 148 1.84 -12.43 4.21
C GLU A 148 2.58 -11.40 5.07
N GLU A 149 2.77 -10.20 4.55
CA GLU A 149 3.40 -9.10 5.31
C GLU A 149 2.52 -8.63 6.47
N ILE A 150 1.21 -8.48 6.23
CA ILE A 150 0.23 -8.14 7.28
C ILE A 150 0.25 -9.20 8.40
N ALA A 151 0.33 -10.48 8.04
CA ALA A 151 0.37 -11.56 9.02
C ALA A 151 1.64 -11.57 9.89
N LYS A 152 2.75 -11.03 9.36
CA LYS A 152 4.05 -10.92 10.05
C LYS A 152 4.24 -9.58 10.77
N ALA A 153 3.42 -8.58 10.44
CA ALA A 153 3.56 -7.23 10.98
C ALA A 153 3.33 -7.21 12.50
N PRO A 154 4.19 -6.53 13.25
CA PRO A 154 4.03 -6.38 14.70
C PRO A 154 2.76 -5.60 15.04
N LEU A 155 2.28 -5.76 16.26
CA LEU A 155 1.14 -5.01 16.79
C LEU A 155 1.61 -3.74 17.50
N GLY A 156 0.81 -2.66 17.40
CA GLY A 156 0.96 -1.48 18.25
C GLY A 156 2.08 -0.52 17.85
N VAL A 157 2.74 0.03 18.86
CA VAL A 157 3.68 1.16 18.75
C VAL A 157 4.87 0.90 17.83
N ASP A 158 5.34 -0.33 17.76
CA ASP A 158 6.49 -0.68 16.93
C ASP A 158 6.18 -0.56 15.43
N ARG A 159 4.93 -0.82 15.05
CA ARG A 159 4.47 -0.61 13.68
C ARG A 159 4.42 0.89 13.33
N GLU A 160 3.88 1.72 14.21
CA GLU A 160 3.82 3.17 13.98
C GLU A 160 5.22 3.77 13.83
N ARG A 161 6.18 3.29 14.62
CA ARG A 161 7.58 3.69 14.49
C ARG A 161 8.18 3.25 13.15
N ALA A 162 7.95 2.01 12.76
CA ALA A 162 8.41 1.50 11.47
C ALA A 162 7.81 2.27 10.29
N ALA A 163 6.51 2.57 10.35
CA ALA A 163 5.83 3.36 9.33
C ALA A 163 6.38 4.78 9.22
N LYS A 164 6.64 5.46 10.36
CA LYS A 164 7.25 6.80 10.36
C LYS A 164 8.66 6.80 9.79
N VAL A 165 9.47 5.83 10.17
CA VAL A 165 10.84 5.69 9.62
C VAL A 165 10.80 5.44 8.11
N ALA A 166 9.90 4.59 7.63
CA ALA A 166 9.72 4.34 6.21
C ALA A 166 9.25 5.60 5.45
N GLU A 167 8.34 6.37 6.05
CA GLU A 167 7.85 7.63 5.50
C GLU A 167 8.97 8.68 5.40
N GLU A 168 9.76 8.86 6.46
CA GLU A 168 10.90 9.77 6.46
C GLU A 168 11.95 9.37 5.42
N ALA A 169 12.21 8.06 5.30
CA ALA A 169 13.13 7.53 4.29
C ALA A 169 12.61 7.77 2.87
N ALA A 170 11.31 7.56 2.62
CA ALA A 170 10.69 7.81 1.33
C ALA A 170 10.75 9.31 0.94
N LEU A 171 10.41 10.18 1.87
CA LEU A 171 10.46 11.64 1.63
C LEU A 171 11.89 12.17 1.47
N GLY A 172 12.88 11.52 2.07
CA GLY A 172 14.30 11.84 1.94
C GLY A 172 15.00 11.23 0.72
N ALA A 173 14.33 10.34 -0.02
CA ALA A 173 14.91 9.70 -1.19
C ALA A 173 15.10 10.70 -2.35
N PRO A 174 16.27 10.70 -3.02
CA PRO A 174 16.50 11.58 -4.16
C PRO A 174 15.55 11.26 -5.30
N THR A 175 14.98 12.28 -5.91
CA THR A 175 14.11 12.11 -7.09
C THR A 175 14.91 11.55 -8.28
N THR A 176 14.24 10.89 -9.20
CA THR A 176 14.89 10.38 -10.44
C THR A 176 15.55 11.54 -11.21
N LEU A 177 14.96 12.73 -11.17
CA LEU A 177 15.52 13.93 -11.81
C LEU A 177 16.81 14.39 -11.14
N GLU A 178 16.91 14.31 -9.82
CA GLU A 178 18.14 14.62 -9.08
C GLU A 178 19.24 13.57 -9.34
N MET A 179 18.87 12.28 -9.36
CA MET A 179 19.82 11.20 -9.69
C MET A 179 20.35 11.30 -11.11
N THR A 180 19.57 11.77 -12.06
CA THR A 180 20.00 11.98 -13.46
C THR A 180 20.76 13.30 -13.67
N GLY A 181 20.88 14.14 -12.65
CA GLY A 181 21.57 15.43 -12.75
C GLY A 181 20.81 16.48 -13.55
N LEU A 182 19.55 16.27 -13.87
CA LEU A 182 18.71 17.20 -14.63
C LEU A 182 18.20 18.39 -13.82
N LEU A 183 18.39 18.38 -12.50
CA LEU A 183 18.05 19.49 -11.58
C LEU A 183 19.31 20.22 -11.06
N ARG A 184 20.34 20.37 -11.89
CA ARG A 184 21.50 21.23 -11.57
C ARG A 184 21.30 22.61 -12.14
#